data_39d59c0ffd8e4a4ff6f2a93ef1f6d55b
#
_entry.id   39d59c0ffd8e4a4ff6f2a93ef1f6d55b
#
_cell.length_a   1.000
_cell.length_b   1.000
_cell.length_c   1.000
_cell.angle_alpha   90.00
_cell.angle_beta   90.00
_cell.angle_gamma   90.00
#
_symmetry.space_group_name_H-M   'P 1'
#
loop_
_entity.id
_entity.type
_entity.pdbx_description
1 polymer ?
#
loop_
_entity_poly.entity_id
_entity_poly.type
_entity_poly.pdbx_seq_one_letter_code
_entity_poly.pdbx_strand_id
1 'polypeptide(L)' 'MSSECPGKNSWPELVGTNGDYAASVIERENTSVDAVVILDGTPVTGDFRCNRVRVRVDRNRIVVQVPTTG' A
#
# COMPACT_ATOMS: atom_id res chain seq x y z
N MET A 1 20.47 -11.38 6.39
CA MET A 1 19.81 -10.89 7.13
C MET A 1 18.61 -10.34 6.69
N SER A 2 17.88 -10.11 7.36
CA SER A 2 16.57 -9.77 7.03
C SER A 2 16.44 -8.33 6.62
N SER A 3 15.67 -8.08 5.63
CA SER A 3 15.32 -6.74 5.25
C SER A 3 13.86 -6.45 5.60
N GLU A 4 13.38 -7.09 6.64
CA GLU A 4 11.99 -6.92 7.02
C GLU A 4 11.70 -5.53 7.52
N CYS A 5 10.52 -5.06 7.17
CA CYS A 5 10.06 -3.76 7.64
C CYS A 5 9.31 -3.93 8.96
N PRO A 6 9.40 -2.97 9.87
CA PRO A 6 8.71 -3.09 11.16
C PRO A 6 7.20 -3.01 10.97
N GLY A 7 6.48 -3.75 11.81
CA GLY A 7 5.03 -3.73 11.83
C GLY A 7 4.42 -4.53 10.71
N LYS A 8 3.13 -4.31 10.50
CA LYS A 8 2.39 -4.99 9.44
C LYS A 8 2.86 -4.47 8.08
N ASN A 9 3.11 -5.38 7.15
CA ASN A 9 3.69 -5.00 5.86
C ASN A 9 2.88 -5.49 4.65
N SER A 10 1.72 -6.09 4.87
CA SER A 10 0.89 -6.59 3.78
C SER A 10 -0.57 -6.55 4.21
N TRP A 11 -1.46 -6.15 3.29
CA TRP A 11 -2.89 -5.99 3.57
C TRP A 11 -3.75 -6.65 2.49
N PRO A 12 -3.71 -7.99 2.38
CA PRO A 12 -4.52 -8.67 1.35
C PRO A 12 -6.02 -8.47 1.55
N GLU A 13 -6.45 -8.20 2.78
CA GLU A 13 -7.86 -8.00 3.07
C GLU A 13 -8.41 -6.69 2.49
N LEU A 14 -7.56 -5.78 2.03
CA LEU A 14 -8.00 -4.50 1.50
C LEU A 14 -8.23 -4.51 -0.01
N VAL A 15 -7.89 -5.59 -0.69
CA VAL A 15 -8.21 -5.73 -2.12
C VAL A 15 -9.72 -5.69 -2.28
N GLY A 16 -10.20 -4.86 -3.21
CA GLY A 16 -11.64 -4.71 -3.44
C GLY A 16 -12.27 -3.58 -2.63
N THR A 17 -11.51 -2.92 -1.76
CA THR A 17 -12.04 -1.77 -1.02
C THR A 17 -11.65 -0.47 -1.72
N ASN A 18 -12.25 0.64 -1.28
CA ASN A 18 -11.88 1.96 -1.76
C ASN A 18 -10.44 2.30 -1.36
N GLY A 19 -9.69 2.88 -2.29
CA GLY A 19 -8.27 3.16 -2.07
C GLY A 19 -8.01 4.15 -0.94
N ASP A 20 -8.84 5.18 -0.82
CA ASP A 20 -8.65 6.16 0.26
C ASP A 20 -8.95 5.54 1.62
N TYR A 21 -9.98 4.70 1.68
CA TYR A 21 -10.27 3.94 2.89
C TYR A 21 -9.09 3.02 3.23
N ALA A 22 -8.59 2.30 2.22
CA ALA A 22 -7.47 1.38 2.43
C ALA A 22 -6.25 2.13 2.95
N ALA A 23 -5.94 3.30 2.38
CA ALA A 23 -4.80 4.09 2.84
C ALA A 23 -4.95 4.48 4.30
N SER A 24 -6.15 4.86 4.72
CA SER A 24 -6.36 5.24 6.13
C SER A 24 -6.20 4.05 7.06
N VAL A 25 -6.66 2.87 6.64
CA VAL A 25 -6.49 1.65 7.44
C VAL A 25 -5.02 1.30 7.58
N ILE A 26 -4.29 1.37 6.47
CA ILE A 26 -2.86 1.04 6.46
C ILE A 26 -2.09 1.96 7.42
N GLU A 27 -2.34 3.26 7.33
CA GLU A 27 -1.61 4.20 8.17
C GLU A 27 -2.01 4.11 9.64
N ARG A 28 -3.22 3.63 9.91
CA ARG A 28 -3.65 3.40 11.28
C ARG A 28 -3.04 2.13 11.84
N GLU A 29 -2.91 1.08 11.03
CA GLU A 29 -2.38 -0.20 11.48
C GLU A 29 -0.86 -0.22 11.53
N ASN A 30 -0.21 0.62 10.73
CA ASN A 30 1.24 0.78 10.79
C ASN A 30 1.56 2.27 10.68
N THR A 31 1.80 2.90 11.82
CA THR A 31 2.02 4.35 11.87
C THR A 31 3.38 4.77 11.32
N SER A 32 4.24 3.80 10.97
CA SER A 32 5.54 4.10 10.39
C SER A 32 5.52 4.23 8.87
N VAL A 33 4.36 3.99 8.23
CA VAL A 33 4.29 4.02 6.76
C VAL A 33 3.37 5.14 6.28
N ASP A 34 3.66 5.61 5.08
CA ASP A 34 2.76 6.48 4.31
C ASP A 34 2.13 5.63 3.22
N ALA A 35 0.81 5.71 3.10
CA ALA A 35 0.09 4.98 2.07
C ALA A 35 -0.21 5.94 0.92
N VAL A 36 0.25 5.57 -0.28
CA VAL A 36 0.12 6.41 -1.47
C VAL A 36 -0.84 5.72 -2.43
N VAL A 37 -1.97 6.36 -2.73
CA VAL A 37 -2.96 5.81 -3.66
C VAL A 37 -2.56 6.20 -5.07
N ILE A 38 -2.36 5.20 -5.93
CA ILE A 38 -1.98 5.43 -7.33
C ILE A 38 -2.82 4.55 -8.24
N LEU A 39 -2.95 4.97 -9.48
CA LEU A 39 -3.66 4.19 -10.49
C LEU A 39 -2.81 2.98 -10.86
N ASP A 40 -3.45 1.82 -10.96
CA ASP A 40 -2.75 0.61 -11.37
C ASP A 40 -2.15 0.80 -12.77
N GLY A 41 -0.93 0.32 -12.96
CA GLY A 41 -0.21 0.53 -14.20
C GLY A 41 0.63 1.80 -14.22
N THR A 42 0.51 2.67 -13.22
CA THR A 42 1.35 3.87 -13.16
C THR A 42 2.81 3.46 -12.94
N PRO A 43 3.74 3.96 -13.76
CA PRO A 43 5.17 3.69 -13.53
C PRO A 43 5.62 4.29 -12.19
N VAL A 44 6.45 3.55 -11.49
CA VAL A 44 6.98 3.98 -10.20
C VAL A 44 8.47 3.72 -10.18
N THR A 45 9.15 4.35 -9.20
CA THR A 45 10.57 4.11 -9.01
C THR A 45 10.80 2.69 -8.52
N GLY A 46 11.98 2.13 -8.82
CA GLY A 46 12.31 0.77 -8.43
C GLY A 46 12.91 0.62 -7.05
N ASP A 47 12.97 1.70 -6.28
CA ASP A 47 13.52 1.65 -4.94
C ASP A 47 12.54 1.00 -3.96
N PHE A 48 13.08 0.37 -2.92
CA PHE A 48 12.30 -0.24 -1.86
C PHE A 48 12.37 0.63 -0.60
N ARG A 49 11.22 0.87 0.03
CA ARG A 49 11.17 1.65 1.27
C ARG A 49 10.24 0.99 2.25
N CYS A 50 10.72 0.78 3.47
CA CYS A 50 9.87 0.25 4.53
C CYS A 50 8.80 1.22 5.00
N ASN A 51 8.95 2.50 4.74
CA ASN A 51 7.99 3.50 5.20
C ASN A 51 6.99 3.91 4.12
N ARG A 52 6.85 3.11 3.07
CA ARG A 52 5.93 3.44 1.98
C ARG A 52 5.10 2.22 1.61
N VAL A 53 3.78 2.43 1.42
CA VAL A 53 2.88 1.43 0.88
C VAL A 53 2.17 2.04 -0.32
N ARG A 54 2.34 1.45 -1.48
CA ARG A 54 1.63 1.89 -2.69
C ARG A 54 0.32 1.13 -2.77
N VAL A 55 -0.80 1.88 -2.83
CA VAL A 55 -2.14 1.33 -2.91
C VAL A 55 -2.60 1.51 -4.36
N ARG A 56 -2.59 0.42 -5.13
CA ARG A 56 -2.94 0.49 -6.55
C ARG A 56 -4.42 0.29 -6.72
N VAL A 57 -5.05 1.24 -7.41
CA VAL A 57 -6.50 1.25 -7.61
C VAL A 57 -6.82 1.29 -9.10
N ASP A 58 -8.04 0.85 -9.45
CA ASP A 58 -8.57 1.01 -10.79
C ASP A 58 -9.20 2.40 -10.96
N ARG A 59 -9.85 2.62 -12.10
CA ARG A 59 -10.48 3.91 -12.40
C ARG A 59 -11.62 4.22 -11.45
N ASN A 60 -12.20 3.22 -10.81
CA ASN A 60 -13.26 3.39 -9.83
C ASN A 60 -12.70 3.56 -8.43
N ARG A 61 -11.37 3.69 -8.31
CA ARG A 61 -10.64 3.86 -7.05
C ARG A 61 -10.77 2.67 -6.13
N ILE A 62 -10.87 1.48 -6.70
CA ILE A 62 -10.95 0.23 -5.96
C ILE A 62 -9.59 -0.45 -5.99
N VAL A 63 -9.12 -0.91 -4.84
CA VAL A 63 -7.81 -1.56 -4.71
C VAL A 63 -7.80 -2.86 -5.51
N VAL A 64 -6.83 -2.99 -6.41
CA VAL A 64 -6.74 -4.15 -7.32
C VAL A 64 -5.54 -5.03 -7.06
N GLN A 65 -4.61 -4.62 -6.22
CA GLN A 65 -3.46 -5.43 -5.83
C GLN A 65 -3.28 -5.37 -4.33
N VAL A 66 -2.71 -6.42 -3.75
CA VAL A 66 -2.44 -6.47 -2.33
C VAL A 66 -1.47 -5.33 -1.97
N PRO A 67 -1.88 -4.38 -1.11
CA PRO A 67 -0.95 -3.35 -0.68
C PRO A 67 0.16 -3.95 0.18
N THR A 68 1.40 -3.63 -0.14
CA THR A 68 2.56 -4.08 0.61
C THR A 68 3.56 -2.95 0.73
N THR A 69 4.42 -3.02 1.75
CA THR A 69 5.53 -2.07 1.87
C THR A 69 6.49 -2.23 0.69
N GLY A 70 7.07 -1.13 0.28
CA GLY A 70 8.01 -1.22 -0.83
C GLY A 70 8.32 0.06 -1.56
#